data_3b0aebea828b85e5b4c158551c639f44
#
_entry.id   3b0aebea828b85e5b4c158551c639f44
#
_cell.length_a   1.000
_cell.length_b   1.000
_cell.length_c   1.000
_cell.angle_alpha   90.00
_cell.angle_beta   90.00
_cell.angle_gamma   90.00
#
_symmetry.space_group_name_H-M   'P 1'
#
loop_
_entity.id
_entity.type
_entity.pdbx_description
1 polymer ?
#
loop_
_entity_poly.entity_id
_entity_poly.type
_entity_poly.pdbx_seq_one_letter_code
_entity_poly.pdbx_strand_id
1 'polypeptide(L)'
;MNRSTPRLEIFADRIRDNARAIVTQCAKHGVQVAAVTKVLHAHPVLLQALEDTGITMLADSRLQNLRQIAECGTSLPTMLLRAPGRHDIDDTVQLADISLNSSLTTMTALSEAAVRAGTHHGVIVMVDVGDLREGVWPDHLVDVVSSAAALPGIDVKGVGTNLACYGGVQPSVENMTRLVQLRDMARAATGLELGLISGGNSANLPLMMSGAMPSEINNLRIGEAIILGRNTLDRSPWPQTRQDTVEVVAEIIELERKPSITLGRTGEDAFGQHVTFTDRGIRLRAICNLGRHDVNPSDLAPVDPGNIVLGASSDHLIVDMTDSSESVEIGTEVRFWPTYAGLLATATSSAVWKAAATPHRL
;
A
#
# COMPACT_ATOMS: atom_id res chain seq x y z
N MET A 1 -7.70 1.61 26.85
CA MET A 1 -6.97 1.28 25.60
C MET A 1 -5.85 0.32 25.96
N ASN A 2 -5.69 -0.74 25.19
CA ASN A 2 -4.59 -1.67 25.40
C ASN A 2 -3.28 -0.96 24.99
N ARG A 3 -2.34 -0.80 25.92
CA ARG A 3 -1.03 -0.20 25.71
C ARG A 3 0.06 -1.25 25.45
N SER A 4 -0.34 -2.46 25.07
CA SER A 4 0.64 -3.52 24.78
C SER A 4 1.59 -3.10 23.68
N THR A 5 2.84 -3.46 23.83
CA THR A 5 3.92 -3.30 22.86
C THR A 5 4.42 -4.70 22.42
N PRO A 6 4.97 -4.88 21.22
CA PRO A 6 5.07 -3.85 20.18
C PRO A 6 3.72 -3.53 19.55
N ARG A 7 3.56 -2.30 19.08
CA ARG A 7 2.33 -1.88 18.40
C ARG A 7 2.57 -0.93 17.24
N LEU A 8 1.66 -0.93 16.30
CA LEU A 8 1.54 0.04 15.21
C LEU A 8 0.43 1.03 15.56
N GLU A 9 0.79 2.28 15.81
CA GLU A 9 -0.14 3.38 16.04
C GLU A 9 -0.53 4.03 14.72
N ILE A 10 -1.85 4.20 14.49
CA ILE A 10 -2.44 4.73 13.26
C ILE A 10 -3.12 6.05 13.59
N PHE A 11 -2.64 7.16 13.03
CA PHE A 11 -3.18 8.50 13.23
C PHE A 11 -4.26 8.80 12.19
N ALA A 12 -5.50 8.44 12.49
CA ALA A 12 -6.64 8.52 11.57
C ALA A 12 -6.87 9.93 11.01
N ASP A 13 -6.73 10.96 11.84
CA ASP A 13 -6.87 12.37 11.46
C ASP A 13 -5.83 12.77 10.40
N ARG A 14 -4.58 12.38 10.58
CA ARG A 14 -3.47 12.68 9.67
C ARG A 14 -3.64 11.96 8.32
N ILE A 15 -4.10 10.70 8.34
CA ILE A 15 -4.42 9.95 7.11
C ILE A 15 -5.61 10.60 6.39
N ARG A 16 -6.63 11.05 7.12
CA ARG A 16 -7.79 11.76 6.57
C ARG A 16 -7.36 13.05 5.87
N ASP A 17 -6.48 13.83 6.48
CA ASP A 17 -5.95 15.06 5.90
C ASP A 17 -5.18 14.76 4.60
N ASN A 18 -4.33 13.72 4.59
CA ASN A 18 -3.64 13.27 3.39
C ASN A 18 -4.62 12.85 2.28
N ALA A 19 -5.64 12.05 2.62
CA ALA A 19 -6.64 11.61 1.65
C ALA A 19 -7.36 12.81 1.02
N ARG A 20 -7.80 13.80 1.83
CA ARG A 20 -8.43 15.02 1.34
C ARG A 20 -7.51 15.84 0.45
N ALA A 21 -6.24 15.99 0.81
CA ALA A 21 -5.26 16.69 0.00
C ALA A 21 -5.08 16.03 -1.38
N ILE A 22 -4.88 14.70 -1.39
CA ILE A 22 -4.71 13.90 -2.62
C ILE A 22 -5.98 13.97 -3.50
N VAL A 23 -7.16 13.74 -2.90
CA VAL A 23 -8.44 13.80 -3.64
C VAL A 23 -8.65 15.17 -4.24
N THR A 24 -8.38 16.25 -3.49
CA THR A 24 -8.50 17.62 -3.98
C THR A 24 -7.56 17.91 -5.16
N GLN A 25 -6.33 17.38 -5.10
CA GLN A 25 -5.37 17.49 -6.19
C GLN A 25 -5.85 16.72 -7.43
N CYS A 26 -6.26 15.46 -7.26
CA CYS A 26 -6.77 14.60 -8.34
C CYS A 26 -8.01 15.20 -9.01
N ALA A 27 -8.96 15.72 -8.24
CA ALA A 27 -10.20 16.31 -8.75
C ALA A 27 -9.96 17.51 -9.70
N LYS A 28 -8.90 18.29 -9.49
CA LYS A 28 -8.51 19.40 -10.39
C LYS A 28 -8.12 18.92 -11.79
N HIS A 29 -7.74 17.64 -11.91
CA HIS A 29 -7.38 16.99 -13.18
C HIS A 29 -8.45 16.02 -13.69
N GLY A 30 -9.66 16.01 -13.09
CA GLY A 30 -10.74 15.10 -13.47
C GLY A 30 -10.50 13.63 -13.07
N VAL A 31 -9.58 13.40 -12.14
CA VAL A 31 -9.18 12.04 -11.72
C VAL A 31 -9.88 11.64 -10.44
N GLN A 32 -10.57 10.50 -10.46
CA GLN A 32 -11.17 9.86 -9.30
C GLN A 32 -10.14 9.00 -8.55
N VAL A 33 -10.27 8.93 -7.24
CA VAL A 33 -9.35 8.18 -6.38
C VAL A 33 -10.01 6.92 -5.85
N ALA A 34 -9.45 5.76 -6.20
CA ALA A 34 -9.67 4.51 -5.51
C ALA A 34 -8.64 4.38 -4.38
N ALA A 35 -9.06 4.46 -3.12
CA ALA A 35 -8.14 4.39 -1.99
C ALA A 35 -7.73 2.94 -1.71
N VAL A 36 -6.41 2.67 -1.70
CA VAL A 36 -5.85 1.33 -1.54
C VAL A 36 -5.56 1.05 -0.07
N THR A 37 -6.27 0.07 0.51
CA THR A 37 -6.25 -0.25 1.94
C THR A 37 -5.26 -1.35 2.33
N LYS A 38 -4.64 -2.03 1.37
CA LYS A 38 -3.93 -3.29 1.53
C LYS A 38 -2.80 -3.28 2.58
N VAL A 39 -2.05 -2.17 2.71
CA VAL A 39 -0.88 -2.10 3.58
C VAL A 39 -1.24 -2.13 5.07
N LEU A 40 -2.45 -1.69 5.42
CA LEU A 40 -3.03 -1.76 6.77
C LEU A 40 -4.16 -2.79 6.86
N HIS A 41 -4.26 -3.73 5.90
CA HIS A 41 -5.23 -4.83 5.92
C HIS A 41 -6.69 -4.36 6.11
N ALA A 42 -7.07 -3.24 5.47
CA ALA A 42 -8.39 -2.61 5.64
C ALA A 42 -8.76 -2.39 7.12
N HIS A 43 -7.80 -2.07 7.98
CA HIS A 43 -8.04 -1.87 9.41
C HIS A 43 -9.16 -0.84 9.65
N PRO A 44 -10.10 -1.04 10.60
CA PRO A 44 -11.24 -0.15 10.82
C PRO A 44 -10.85 1.33 11.02
N VAL A 45 -9.72 1.59 11.70
CA VAL A 45 -9.19 2.96 11.87
C VAL A 45 -8.85 3.62 10.53
N LEU A 46 -8.28 2.85 9.57
CA LEU A 46 -8.02 3.36 8.23
C LEU A 46 -9.34 3.62 7.49
N LEU A 47 -10.28 2.68 7.52
CA LEU A 47 -11.57 2.85 6.84
C LEU A 47 -12.31 4.08 7.34
N GLN A 48 -12.37 4.29 8.66
CA GLN A 48 -12.92 5.49 9.27
C GLN A 48 -12.17 6.78 8.87
N ALA A 49 -10.85 6.70 8.70
CA ALA A 49 -10.06 7.85 8.24
C ALA A 49 -10.39 8.25 6.80
N LEU A 50 -10.79 7.29 5.96
CA LEU A 50 -11.12 7.51 4.55
C LEU A 50 -12.56 7.98 4.32
N GLU A 51 -13.44 7.85 5.30
CA GLU A 51 -14.80 8.37 5.22
C GLU A 51 -14.80 9.89 4.99
N ASP A 52 -15.77 10.38 4.20
CA ASP A 52 -15.97 11.81 3.92
C ASP A 52 -14.73 12.56 3.38
N THR A 53 -13.81 11.83 2.73
CA THR A 53 -12.62 12.43 2.10
C THR A 53 -12.80 12.73 0.62
N GLY A 54 -13.89 12.26 0.01
CA GLY A 54 -14.16 12.39 -1.42
C GLY A 54 -13.53 11.28 -2.28
N ILE A 55 -12.99 10.21 -1.66
CA ILE A 55 -12.63 8.99 -2.40
C ILE A 55 -13.90 8.39 -3.03
N THR A 56 -13.76 7.77 -4.20
CA THR A 56 -14.90 7.22 -4.94
C THR A 56 -15.01 5.71 -4.83
N MET A 57 -13.99 5.04 -4.29
CA MET A 57 -13.92 3.59 -4.22
C MET A 57 -12.87 3.15 -3.18
N LEU A 58 -13.09 2.02 -2.53
CA LEU A 58 -12.09 1.32 -1.74
C LEU A 58 -11.49 0.16 -2.55
N ALA A 59 -10.19 -0.02 -2.47
CA ALA A 59 -9.49 -1.00 -3.28
C ALA A 59 -8.50 -1.82 -2.43
N ASP A 60 -8.55 -3.14 -2.56
CA ASP A 60 -7.63 -4.03 -1.87
C ASP A 60 -7.21 -5.22 -2.74
N SER A 61 -6.09 -5.85 -2.42
CA SER A 61 -5.57 -7.01 -3.14
C SER A 61 -5.95 -8.36 -2.51
N ARG A 62 -6.66 -8.36 -1.38
CA ARG A 62 -7.03 -9.56 -0.62
C ARG A 62 -8.53 -9.58 -0.35
N LEU A 63 -9.18 -10.72 -0.61
CA LEU A 63 -10.60 -10.90 -0.33
C LEU A 63 -10.93 -10.80 1.16
N GLN A 64 -10.02 -11.26 2.03
CA GLN A 64 -10.17 -11.09 3.47
C GLN A 64 -10.32 -9.62 3.87
N ASN A 65 -9.57 -8.72 3.23
CA ASN A 65 -9.66 -7.29 3.48
C ASN A 65 -10.95 -6.70 2.90
N LEU A 66 -11.41 -7.16 1.72
CA LEU A 66 -12.70 -6.76 1.17
C LEU A 66 -13.86 -7.23 2.06
N ARG A 67 -13.77 -8.42 2.65
CA ARG A 67 -14.74 -8.89 3.65
C ARG A 67 -14.78 -7.97 4.86
N GLN A 68 -13.63 -7.56 5.37
CA GLN A 68 -13.55 -6.59 6.47
C GLN A 68 -14.15 -5.22 6.09
N ILE A 69 -13.93 -4.76 4.86
CA ILE A 69 -14.57 -3.54 4.33
C ILE A 69 -16.09 -3.67 4.35
N ALA A 70 -16.61 -4.80 3.88
CA ALA A 70 -18.05 -5.06 3.88
C ALA A 70 -18.63 -5.13 5.32
N GLU A 71 -17.93 -5.78 6.25
CA GLU A 71 -18.30 -5.87 7.67
C GLU A 71 -18.34 -4.50 8.36
N CYS A 72 -17.50 -3.55 7.92
CA CYS A 72 -17.53 -2.17 8.42
C CYS A 72 -18.69 -1.33 7.87
N GLY A 73 -19.49 -1.87 6.93
CA GLY A 73 -20.72 -1.24 6.45
C GLY A 73 -20.51 0.00 5.57
N THR A 74 -19.37 0.11 4.86
CA THR A 74 -19.15 1.20 3.89
C THR A 74 -20.15 1.14 2.75
N SER A 75 -20.55 2.31 2.25
CA SER A 75 -21.37 2.45 1.04
C SER A 75 -20.55 2.65 -0.24
N LEU A 76 -19.22 2.76 -0.11
CA LEU A 76 -18.34 2.96 -1.25
C LEU A 76 -18.18 1.65 -2.05
N PRO A 77 -18.17 1.72 -3.38
CA PRO A 77 -17.85 0.57 -4.21
C PRO A 77 -16.47 0.00 -3.88
N THR A 78 -16.31 -1.30 -4.10
CA THR A 78 -15.07 -2.03 -3.81
C THR A 78 -14.41 -2.55 -5.08
N MET A 79 -13.07 -2.57 -5.06
CA MET A 79 -12.25 -3.08 -6.17
C MET A 79 -11.23 -4.10 -5.67
N LEU A 80 -11.24 -5.28 -6.28
CA LEU A 80 -10.15 -6.25 -6.12
C LEU A 80 -8.99 -5.90 -7.06
N LEU A 81 -7.82 -5.61 -6.50
CA LEU A 81 -6.64 -5.09 -7.23
C LEU A 81 -5.81 -6.16 -7.93
N ARG A 82 -6.30 -7.37 -8.06
CA ARG A 82 -5.65 -8.47 -8.79
C ARG A 82 -6.69 -9.42 -9.33
N ALA A 83 -6.29 -10.21 -10.33
CA ALA A 83 -7.09 -11.34 -10.76
C ALA A 83 -7.30 -12.32 -9.59
N PRO A 84 -8.52 -12.79 -9.34
CA PRO A 84 -8.77 -13.78 -8.29
C PRO A 84 -8.16 -15.14 -8.62
N GLY A 85 -7.80 -15.88 -7.58
CA GLY A 85 -7.49 -17.29 -7.71
C GLY A 85 -8.74 -18.11 -8.05
N ARG A 86 -8.54 -19.33 -8.57
CA ARG A 86 -9.66 -20.18 -9.01
C ARG A 86 -10.65 -20.50 -7.90
N HIS A 87 -10.18 -20.61 -6.67
CA HIS A 87 -11.03 -20.88 -5.50
C HIS A 87 -11.67 -19.63 -4.90
N ASP A 88 -11.28 -18.46 -5.39
CA ASP A 88 -11.71 -17.15 -4.88
C ASP A 88 -12.81 -16.51 -5.76
N ILE A 89 -13.25 -17.18 -6.82
CA ILE A 89 -14.13 -16.62 -7.85
C ILE A 89 -15.48 -16.21 -7.25
N ASP A 90 -16.15 -17.12 -6.54
CA ASP A 90 -17.49 -16.85 -5.97
C ASP A 90 -17.41 -15.74 -4.90
N ASP A 91 -16.40 -15.77 -4.02
CA ASP A 91 -16.16 -14.71 -3.04
C ASP A 91 -15.84 -13.36 -3.72
N THR A 92 -15.14 -13.37 -4.85
CA THR A 92 -14.85 -12.15 -5.62
C THR A 92 -16.14 -11.49 -6.12
N VAL A 93 -17.05 -12.27 -6.70
CA VAL A 93 -18.34 -11.76 -7.18
C VAL A 93 -19.22 -11.22 -6.03
N GLN A 94 -19.09 -11.78 -4.83
CA GLN A 94 -19.86 -11.34 -3.65
C GLN A 94 -19.27 -10.09 -2.97
N LEU A 95 -17.95 -9.94 -2.99
CA LEU A 95 -17.23 -8.95 -2.15
C LEU A 95 -16.67 -7.77 -2.93
N ALA A 96 -16.53 -7.89 -4.25
CA ALA A 96 -15.99 -6.84 -5.09
C ALA A 96 -16.97 -6.43 -6.18
N ASP A 97 -17.25 -5.13 -6.28
CA ASP A 97 -18.04 -4.58 -7.40
C ASP A 97 -17.24 -4.63 -8.70
N ILE A 98 -15.90 -4.48 -8.61
CA ILE A 98 -14.99 -4.50 -9.75
C ILE A 98 -13.75 -5.32 -9.41
N SER A 99 -13.21 -6.06 -10.40
CA SER A 99 -11.90 -6.68 -10.28
C SER A 99 -11.00 -6.37 -11.47
N LEU A 100 -9.69 -6.34 -11.22
CA LEU A 100 -8.67 -6.17 -12.27
C LEU A 100 -8.32 -7.53 -12.87
N ASN A 101 -8.43 -7.67 -14.18
CA ASN A 101 -8.20 -8.94 -14.87
C ASN A 101 -7.41 -8.77 -16.17
N SER A 102 -6.66 -9.80 -16.53
CA SER A 102 -5.93 -9.89 -17.81
C SER A 102 -6.12 -11.22 -18.51
N SER A 103 -6.85 -12.16 -17.90
CA SER A 103 -7.06 -13.52 -18.42
C SER A 103 -8.52 -13.76 -18.76
N LEU A 104 -8.81 -14.14 -20.01
CA LEU A 104 -10.15 -14.51 -20.43
C LEU A 104 -10.67 -15.73 -19.62
N THR A 105 -9.81 -16.70 -19.31
CA THR A 105 -10.17 -17.85 -18.48
C THR A 105 -10.70 -17.42 -17.10
N THR A 106 -10.07 -16.44 -16.47
CA THR A 106 -10.53 -15.92 -15.17
C THR A 106 -11.84 -15.16 -15.33
N MET A 107 -11.99 -14.33 -16.38
CA MET A 107 -13.21 -13.59 -16.66
C MET A 107 -14.38 -14.52 -16.99
N THR A 108 -14.14 -15.65 -17.69
CA THR A 108 -15.15 -16.68 -17.93
C THR A 108 -15.65 -17.29 -16.62
N ALA A 109 -14.73 -17.63 -15.70
CA ALA A 109 -15.12 -18.16 -14.40
C ALA A 109 -15.92 -17.15 -13.55
N LEU A 110 -15.51 -15.85 -13.57
CA LEU A 110 -16.27 -14.77 -12.95
C LEU A 110 -17.67 -14.61 -13.56
N SER A 111 -17.77 -14.72 -14.90
CA SER A 111 -19.06 -14.72 -15.61
C SER A 111 -20.00 -15.82 -15.12
N GLU A 112 -19.51 -17.05 -15.10
CA GLU A 112 -20.27 -18.20 -14.60
C GLU A 112 -20.73 -18.00 -13.16
N ALA A 113 -19.88 -17.46 -12.30
CA ALA A 113 -20.22 -17.17 -10.91
C ALA A 113 -21.26 -16.05 -10.80
N ALA A 114 -21.11 -14.97 -11.55
CA ALA A 114 -22.05 -13.85 -11.57
C ALA A 114 -23.45 -14.31 -12.05
N VAL A 115 -23.50 -15.12 -13.10
CA VAL A 115 -24.76 -15.71 -13.58
C VAL A 115 -25.40 -16.61 -12.52
N ARG A 116 -24.62 -17.48 -11.85
CA ARG A 116 -25.14 -18.32 -10.75
C ARG A 116 -25.67 -17.48 -9.59
N ALA A 117 -25.05 -16.35 -9.30
CA ALA A 117 -25.47 -15.43 -8.24
C ALA A 117 -26.62 -14.51 -8.66
N GLY A 118 -27.06 -14.53 -9.93
CA GLY A 118 -28.08 -13.63 -10.46
C GLY A 118 -27.66 -12.15 -10.49
N THR A 119 -26.37 -11.88 -10.67
CA THR A 119 -25.78 -10.53 -10.63
C THR A 119 -24.85 -10.29 -11.83
N HIS A 120 -24.29 -9.09 -11.91
CA HIS A 120 -23.22 -8.73 -12.82
C HIS A 120 -21.96 -8.36 -12.04
N HIS A 121 -20.79 -8.66 -12.61
CA HIS A 121 -19.50 -8.32 -12.01
C HIS A 121 -18.72 -7.38 -12.93
N GLY A 122 -18.24 -6.26 -12.36
CA GLY A 122 -17.45 -5.27 -13.08
C GLY A 122 -16.01 -5.75 -13.31
N VAL A 123 -15.49 -5.54 -14.51
CA VAL A 123 -14.11 -5.89 -14.86
C VAL A 123 -13.40 -4.69 -15.48
N ILE A 124 -12.18 -4.41 -15.01
CA ILE A 124 -11.21 -3.59 -15.73
C ILE A 124 -10.20 -4.53 -16.38
N VAL A 125 -10.09 -4.46 -17.70
CA VAL A 125 -9.08 -5.25 -18.42
C VAL A 125 -7.74 -4.54 -18.31
N MET A 126 -6.79 -5.20 -17.64
CA MET A 126 -5.44 -4.68 -17.44
C MET A 126 -4.58 -4.90 -18.68
N VAL A 127 -3.81 -3.88 -19.03
CA VAL A 127 -2.86 -3.88 -20.14
C VAL A 127 -1.46 -3.60 -19.60
N ASP A 128 -0.48 -4.38 -20.04
CA ASP A 128 0.91 -4.13 -19.72
C ASP A 128 1.51 -3.13 -20.73
N VAL A 129 1.83 -1.94 -20.24
CA VAL A 129 2.47 -0.89 -21.06
C VAL A 129 3.96 -0.72 -20.69
N GLY A 130 4.58 -1.79 -20.14
CA GLY A 130 6.03 -1.88 -19.97
C GLY A 130 6.56 -2.35 -18.64
N ASP A 131 5.74 -2.47 -17.57
CA ASP A 131 6.22 -2.87 -16.22
C ASP A 131 6.45 -4.39 -16.10
N LEU A 132 6.01 -5.19 -17.09
CA LEU A 132 6.17 -6.65 -17.18
C LEU A 132 5.66 -7.42 -15.96
N ARG A 133 4.52 -7.00 -15.44
CA ARG A 133 3.88 -7.65 -14.30
C ARG A 133 2.55 -8.29 -14.72
N GLU A 134 1.41 -7.67 -14.46
CA GLU A 134 0.12 -8.13 -14.95
C GLU A 134 -0.40 -7.24 -16.08
N GLY A 135 -1.11 -7.83 -16.99
CA GLY A 135 -1.76 -7.14 -18.10
C GLY A 135 -1.75 -7.97 -19.37
N VAL A 136 -2.76 -7.76 -20.20
CA VAL A 136 -2.78 -8.26 -21.57
C VAL A 136 -1.70 -7.52 -22.35
N TRP A 137 -0.97 -8.25 -23.21
CA TRP A 137 -0.04 -7.57 -24.11
C TRP A 137 -0.82 -6.67 -25.08
N PRO A 138 -0.35 -5.47 -25.40
CA PRO A 138 -1.10 -4.47 -26.15
C PRO A 138 -1.79 -4.98 -27.42
N ASP A 139 -1.12 -5.84 -28.19
CA ASP A 139 -1.62 -6.36 -29.46
C ASP A 139 -2.84 -7.29 -29.31
N HIS A 140 -3.06 -7.81 -28.10
CA HIS A 140 -4.19 -8.72 -27.80
C HIS A 140 -5.34 -8.04 -27.07
N LEU A 141 -5.23 -6.74 -26.71
CA LEU A 141 -6.23 -6.09 -25.88
C LEU A 141 -7.62 -6.08 -26.52
N VAL A 142 -7.70 -5.75 -27.81
CA VAL A 142 -8.98 -5.66 -28.52
C VAL A 142 -9.70 -7.01 -28.52
N ASP A 143 -8.99 -8.11 -28.79
CA ASP A 143 -9.55 -9.46 -28.81
C ASP A 143 -10.05 -9.88 -27.42
N VAL A 144 -9.26 -9.57 -26.38
CA VAL A 144 -9.63 -9.91 -24.99
C VAL A 144 -10.84 -9.10 -24.54
N VAL A 145 -10.91 -7.79 -24.82
CA VAL A 145 -12.05 -6.94 -24.48
C VAL A 145 -13.30 -7.41 -25.25
N SER A 146 -13.18 -7.71 -26.53
CA SER A 146 -14.29 -8.22 -27.36
C SER A 146 -14.83 -9.55 -26.81
N SER A 147 -13.94 -10.46 -26.46
CA SER A 147 -14.33 -11.75 -25.88
C SER A 147 -14.96 -11.59 -24.48
N ALA A 148 -14.40 -10.71 -23.65
CA ALA A 148 -14.94 -10.43 -22.30
C ALA A 148 -16.34 -9.79 -22.39
N ALA A 149 -16.56 -8.90 -23.34
CA ALA A 149 -17.85 -8.26 -23.58
C ALA A 149 -18.98 -9.23 -23.96
N ALA A 150 -18.63 -10.38 -24.55
CA ALA A 150 -19.59 -11.42 -24.92
C ALA A 150 -19.94 -12.34 -23.74
N LEU A 151 -19.27 -12.23 -22.59
CA LEU A 151 -19.52 -13.07 -21.42
C LEU A 151 -20.78 -12.58 -20.66
N PRO A 152 -21.80 -13.42 -20.44
CA PRO A 152 -22.97 -13.04 -19.67
C PRO A 152 -22.60 -12.76 -18.22
N GLY A 153 -23.18 -11.71 -17.62
CA GLY A 153 -22.89 -11.33 -16.23
C GLY A 153 -21.56 -10.61 -16.01
N ILE A 154 -20.82 -10.26 -17.08
CA ILE A 154 -19.62 -9.42 -17.03
C ILE A 154 -19.94 -8.03 -17.60
N ASP A 155 -19.55 -7.01 -16.82
CA ASP A 155 -19.57 -5.62 -17.26
C ASP A 155 -18.12 -5.13 -17.45
N VAL A 156 -17.65 -4.98 -18.68
CA VAL A 156 -16.33 -4.41 -18.94
C VAL A 156 -16.39 -2.90 -18.73
N LYS A 157 -15.95 -2.43 -17.56
CA LYS A 157 -16.03 -1.03 -17.14
C LYS A 157 -14.98 -0.16 -17.85
N GLY A 158 -13.87 -0.76 -18.28
CA GLY A 158 -12.79 -0.04 -18.91
C GLY A 158 -11.48 -0.80 -18.96
N VAL A 159 -10.40 -0.04 -19.14
CA VAL A 159 -9.04 -0.57 -19.19
C VAL A 159 -8.18 0.06 -18.11
N GLY A 160 -7.09 -0.61 -17.76
CA GLY A 160 -6.16 -0.08 -16.77
C GLY A 160 -4.74 -0.61 -16.97
N THR A 161 -3.80 0.04 -16.31
CA THR A 161 -2.41 -0.41 -16.25
C THR A 161 -1.85 -0.25 -14.85
N ASN A 162 -0.65 -0.76 -14.62
CA ASN A 162 0.13 -0.47 -13.42
C ASN A 162 1.60 -0.32 -13.79
N LEU A 163 2.26 0.66 -13.17
CA LEU A 163 3.65 1.01 -13.41
C LEU A 163 4.38 1.24 -12.07
N ALA A 164 5.71 1.41 -12.13
CA ALA A 164 6.60 1.64 -11.00
C ALA A 164 6.38 0.60 -9.88
N CYS A 165 6.30 -0.67 -10.25
CA CYS A 165 6.10 -1.77 -9.33
C CYS A 165 7.17 -2.85 -9.51
N TYR A 166 6.93 -3.86 -10.36
CA TYR A 166 7.90 -4.94 -10.59
C TYR A 166 9.07 -4.48 -11.47
N GLY A 167 8.76 -3.92 -12.64
CA GLY A 167 9.77 -3.45 -13.59
C GLY A 167 10.34 -2.08 -13.25
N GLY A 168 9.72 -1.35 -12.34
CA GLY A 168 10.16 -0.01 -11.95
C GLY A 168 9.96 1.06 -13.04
N VAL A 169 9.18 0.75 -14.08
CA VAL A 169 8.92 1.67 -15.19
C VAL A 169 8.09 2.84 -14.71
N GLN A 170 8.64 4.05 -14.85
CA GLN A 170 7.94 5.25 -14.40
C GLN A 170 6.79 5.62 -15.35
N PRO A 171 5.67 6.14 -14.82
CA PRO A 171 4.64 6.76 -15.62
C PRO A 171 5.18 7.89 -16.48
N SER A 172 4.78 7.91 -17.75
CA SER A 172 5.20 8.92 -18.74
C SER A 172 4.04 9.30 -19.63
N VAL A 173 4.17 10.40 -20.35
CA VAL A 173 3.20 10.81 -21.37
C VAL A 173 3.01 9.69 -22.39
N GLU A 174 4.09 9.05 -22.80
CA GLU A 174 4.09 8.00 -23.82
C GLU A 174 3.27 6.77 -23.38
N ASN A 175 3.57 6.17 -22.20
CA ASN A 175 2.85 4.99 -21.75
C ASN A 175 1.39 5.27 -21.38
N MET A 176 1.07 6.45 -20.86
CA MET A 176 -0.32 6.87 -20.58
C MET A 176 -1.09 7.15 -21.89
N THR A 177 -0.47 7.80 -22.87
CA THR A 177 -1.09 7.99 -24.19
C THR A 177 -1.32 6.64 -24.90
N ARG A 178 -0.38 5.71 -24.75
CA ARG A 178 -0.55 4.34 -25.29
C ARG A 178 -1.77 3.65 -24.67
N LEU A 179 -1.97 3.77 -23.35
CA LEU A 179 -3.14 3.21 -22.69
C LEU A 179 -4.45 3.79 -23.25
N VAL A 180 -4.51 5.11 -23.45
CA VAL A 180 -5.68 5.78 -24.04
C VAL A 180 -5.94 5.30 -25.47
N GLN A 181 -4.92 5.24 -26.31
CA GLN A 181 -5.03 4.75 -27.70
C GLN A 181 -5.57 3.32 -27.75
N LEU A 182 -5.07 2.44 -26.88
CA LEU A 182 -5.51 1.05 -26.78
C LEU A 182 -6.98 0.95 -26.35
N ARG A 183 -7.42 1.77 -25.39
CA ARG A 183 -8.83 1.89 -25.01
C ARG A 183 -9.69 2.31 -26.21
N ASP A 184 -9.23 3.34 -26.97
CA ASP A 184 -9.98 3.85 -28.12
C ASP A 184 -10.11 2.81 -29.23
N MET A 185 -9.05 2.03 -29.48
CA MET A 185 -9.10 0.90 -30.40
C MET A 185 -10.11 -0.16 -29.96
N ALA A 186 -10.09 -0.55 -28.67
CA ALA A 186 -11.05 -1.52 -28.14
C ALA A 186 -12.49 -0.98 -28.19
N ARG A 187 -12.70 0.29 -27.86
CA ARG A 187 -13.98 1.00 -27.95
C ARG A 187 -14.53 0.99 -29.39
N ALA A 188 -13.69 1.32 -30.37
CA ALA A 188 -14.08 1.32 -31.78
C ALA A 188 -14.46 -0.07 -32.29
N ALA A 189 -13.76 -1.11 -31.84
CA ALA A 189 -14.01 -2.48 -32.25
C ALA A 189 -15.27 -3.11 -31.62
N THR A 190 -15.58 -2.74 -30.37
CA THR A 190 -16.63 -3.39 -29.57
C THR A 190 -17.93 -2.56 -29.46
N GLY A 191 -17.86 -1.25 -29.68
CA GLY A 191 -18.95 -0.31 -29.40
C GLY A 191 -19.22 -0.07 -27.90
N LEU A 192 -18.40 -0.65 -27.01
CA LEU A 192 -18.51 -0.41 -25.56
C LEU A 192 -18.04 1.01 -25.20
N GLU A 193 -18.58 1.55 -24.13
CA GLU A 193 -18.19 2.90 -23.67
C GLU A 193 -16.76 2.93 -23.10
N LEU A 194 -16.36 1.87 -22.38
CA LEU A 194 -15.06 1.73 -21.70
C LEU A 194 -14.68 3.02 -20.95
N GLY A 195 -15.63 3.53 -20.17
CA GLY A 195 -15.55 4.86 -19.57
C GLY A 195 -14.48 5.00 -18.47
N LEU A 196 -14.04 3.89 -17.86
CA LEU A 196 -13.02 3.93 -16.80
C LEU A 196 -11.63 3.66 -17.37
N ILE A 197 -10.71 4.63 -17.25
CA ILE A 197 -9.31 4.47 -17.61
C ILE A 197 -8.46 4.62 -16.34
N SER A 198 -8.05 3.47 -15.80
CA SER A 198 -7.30 3.41 -14.55
C SER A 198 -5.79 3.46 -14.83
N GLY A 199 -5.20 4.65 -14.65
CA GLY A 199 -3.82 4.95 -15.05
C GLY A 199 -2.73 4.34 -14.15
N GLY A 200 -3.08 3.71 -13.05
CA GLY A 200 -2.08 3.09 -12.16
C GLY A 200 -2.21 3.52 -10.71
N ASN A 201 -1.08 3.64 -10.05
CA ASN A 201 -0.97 3.87 -8.61
C ASN A 201 -0.45 5.28 -8.26
N SER A 202 -0.01 5.49 -7.01
CA SER A 202 0.54 6.77 -6.52
C SER A 202 1.71 7.32 -7.35
N ALA A 203 2.41 6.47 -8.12
CA ALA A 203 3.53 6.90 -8.97
C ALA A 203 3.10 7.81 -10.13
N ASN A 204 1.80 7.83 -10.47
CA ASN A 204 1.25 8.73 -11.49
C ASN A 204 1.01 10.17 -11.00
N LEU A 205 1.03 10.40 -9.70
CA LEU A 205 0.76 11.73 -9.14
C LEU A 205 1.71 12.82 -9.68
N PRO A 206 3.04 12.61 -9.81
CA PRO A 206 3.93 13.60 -10.40
C PRO A 206 3.58 13.96 -11.85
N LEU A 207 3.27 12.95 -12.68
CA LEU A 207 2.87 13.17 -14.06
C LEU A 207 1.54 13.93 -14.16
N MET A 208 0.57 13.56 -13.32
CA MET A 208 -0.71 14.27 -13.23
C MET A 208 -0.52 15.74 -12.82
N MET A 209 0.26 15.98 -11.75
CA MET A 209 0.49 17.33 -11.23
C MET A 209 1.27 18.23 -12.18
N SER A 210 2.09 17.67 -13.07
CA SER A 210 2.76 18.43 -14.14
C SER A 210 1.81 18.88 -15.25
N GLY A 211 0.57 18.36 -15.27
CA GLY A 211 -0.40 18.61 -16.32
C GLY A 211 -0.11 17.87 -17.63
N ALA A 212 0.87 16.96 -17.65
CA ALA A 212 1.26 16.21 -18.85
C ALA A 212 0.55 14.85 -19.00
N MET A 213 -0.17 14.41 -17.98
CA MET A 213 -0.98 13.19 -18.07
C MET A 213 -2.17 13.41 -19.00
N PRO A 214 -2.46 12.49 -19.96
CA PRO A 214 -3.66 12.59 -20.80
C PRO A 214 -4.93 12.74 -19.97
N SER A 215 -5.81 13.68 -20.37
CA SER A 215 -7.03 14.03 -19.64
C SER A 215 -8.07 12.92 -19.59
N GLU A 216 -7.95 11.92 -20.44
CA GLU A 216 -8.81 10.73 -20.50
C GLU A 216 -8.53 9.76 -19.33
N ILE A 217 -7.33 9.82 -18.74
CA ILE A 217 -7.02 9.06 -17.52
C ILE A 217 -7.84 9.64 -16.38
N ASN A 218 -8.86 8.92 -15.93
CA ASN A 218 -9.86 9.42 -15.00
C ASN A 218 -9.91 8.69 -13.66
N ASN A 219 -9.02 7.70 -13.44
CA ASN A 219 -8.94 6.95 -12.20
C ASN A 219 -7.49 6.63 -11.83
N LEU A 220 -7.14 6.81 -10.55
CA LEU A 220 -5.89 6.35 -9.94
C LEU A 220 -6.19 5.55 -8.67
N ARG A 221 -5.41 4.48 -8.45
CA ARG A 221 -5.48 3.61 -7.26
C ARG A 221 -4.37 3.99 -6.30
N ILE A 222 -4.69 4.83 -5.31
CA ILE A 222 -3.71 5.50 -4.46
C ILE A 222 -3.71 4.90 -3.06
N GLY A 223 -2.55 4.42 -2.61
CA GLY A 223 -2.35 3.88 -1.26
C GLY A 223 -1.23 4.60 -0.52
N GLU A 224 0.01 4.42 -0.95
CA GLU A 224 1.18 4.92 -0.23
C GLU A 224 1.17 6.44 -0.04
N ALA A 225 0.78 7.21 -1.06
CA ALA A 225 0.72 8.66 -0.94
C ALA A 225 -0.35 9.14 0.07
N ILE A 226 -1.46 8.41 0.23
CA ILE A 226 -2.45 8.69 1.28
C ILE A 226 -1.91 8.29 2.65
N ILE A 227 -1.38 7.06 2.78
CA ILE A 227 -1.04 6.49 4.07
C ILE A 227 0.27 7.05 4.61
N LEU A 228 1.31 7.20 3.79
CA LEU A 228 2.63 7.69 4.22
C LEU A 228 2.95 9.12 3.77
N GLY A 229 2.07 9.74 2.97
CA GLY A 229 2.29 11.12 2.48
C GLY A 229 3.53 11.28 1.61
N ARG A 230 3.91 10.26 0.84
CA ARG A 230 5.16 10.23 0.09
C ARG A 230 4.95 10.00 -1.40
N ASN A 231 5.83 10.61 -2.18
CA ASN A 231 6.02 10.26 -3.59
C ASN A 231 6.62 8.84 -3.69
N THR A 232 5.96 7.96 -4.44
CA THR A 232 6.41 6.57 -4.55
C THR A 232 7.61 6.37 -5.48
N LEU A 233 8.00 7.38 -6.27
CA LEU A 233 9.15 7.29 -7.17
C LEU A 233 10.49 7.54 -6.47
N ASP A 234 10.53 8.48 -5.52
CA ASP A 234 11.77 8.93 -4.86
C ASP A 234 11.67 9.00 -3.32
N ARG A 235 10.51 8.64 -2.77
CA ARG A 235 10.22 8.65 -1.32
C ARG A 235 10.22 10.04 -0.68
N SER A 236 10.31 11.11 -1.46
CA SER A 236 10.18 12.48 -0.97
C SER A 236 8.79 12.75 -0.38
N PRO A 237 8.67 13.72 0.56
CA PRO A 237 7.36 14.16 1.04
C PRO A 237 6.48 14.64 -0.10
N TRP A 238 5.21 14.18 -0.15
CA TRP A 238 4.25 14.66 -1.13
C TRP A 238 3.67 16.02 -0.68
N PRO A 239 3.50 16.99 -1.58
CA PRO A 239 3.00 18.33 -1.21
C PRO A 239 1.65 18.28 -0.49
N GLN A 240 1.52 19.06 0.59
CA GLN A 240 0.32 19.18 1.41
C GLN A 240 -0.09 17.90 2.16
N THR A 241 0.82 16.96 2.32
CA THR A 241 0.58 15.74 3.11
C THR A 241 1.52 15.65 4.31
N ARG A 242 1.13 14.82 5.26
CA ARG A 242 1.88 14.47 6.47
C ARG A 242 2.55 13.12 6.29
N GLN A 243 3.76 12.96 6.82
CA GLN A 243 4.54 11.72 6.80
C GLN A 243 4.52 10.97 8.12
N ASP A 244 3.99 11.59 9.17
CA ASP A 244 3.89 11.11 10.54
C ASP A 244 2.52 10.45 10.85
N THR A 245 1.98 9.72 9.90
CA THR A 245 0.64 9.13 9.92
C THR A 245 0.56 7.79 10.64
N VAL A 246 1.70 7.12 10.79
CA VAL A 246 1.84 5.84 11.48
C VAL A 246 3.17 5.82 12.25
N GLU A 247 3.17 5.16 13.41
CA GLU A 247 4.37 4.95 14.22
C GLU A 247 4.41 3.50 14.71
N VAL A 248 5.59 2.89 14.64
CA VAL A 248 5.88 1.62 15.31
C VAL A 248 6.41 1.95 16.69
N VAL A 249 5.83 1.36 17.73
CA VAL A 249 6.20 1.59 19.12
C VAL A 249 6.65 0.29 19.74
N ALA A 250 7.85 0.31 20.30
CA ALA A 250 8.43 -0.81 21.03
C ALA A 250 8.87 -0.37 22.43
N GLU A 251 8.90 -1.28 23.38
CA GLU A 251 9.27 -1.02 24.76
C GLU A 251 10.71 -1.47 25.04
N ILE A 252 11.46 -0.70 25.79
CA ILE A 252 12.78 -1.08 26.28
C ILE A 252 12.64 -2.15 27.36
N ILE A 253 13.17 -3.34 27.08
CA ILE A 253 13.18 -4.49 27.98
C ILE A 253 14.54 -4.73 28.64
N GLU A 254 15.61 -4.17 28.08
CA GLU A 254 16.96 -4.14 28.67
C GLU A 254 17.61 -2.81 28.32
N LEU A 255 18.37 -2.25 29.26
CA LEU A 255 19.13 -1.01 29.07
C LEU A 255 20.46 -1.10 29.80
N GLU A 256 21.58 -1.03 29.05
CA GLU A 256 22.91 -1.23 29.61
C GLU A 256 24.01 -0.49 28.82
N ARG A 257 25.05 -0.07 29.49
CA ARG A 257 26.24 0.51 28.84
C ARG A 257 27.16 -0.60 28.35
N LYS A 258 27.33 -0.69 27.04
CA LYS A 258 28.14 -1.74 26.38
C LYS A 258 29.11 -1.11 25.37
N PRO A 259 30.21 -1.81 25.04
CA PRO A 259 31.05 -1.42 23.89
C PRO A 259 30.23 -1.40 22.60
N SER A 260 30.58 -0.51 21.69
CA SER A 260 29.91 -0.39 20.38
C SER A 260 30.38 -1.43 19.37
N ILE A 261 31.48 -2.12 19.64
CA ILE A 261 32.02 -3.23 18.86
C ILE A 261 31.91 -4.55 19.63
N THR A 262 31.87 -5.66 18.90
CA THR A 262 31.87 -7.00 19.47
C THR A 262 33.24 -7.36 20.02
N LEU A 263 33.27 -8.21 21.03
CA LEU A 263 34.51 -8.77 21.60
C LEU A 263 34.69 -10.20 21.12
N GLY A 264 35.88 -10.53 20.61
CA GLY A 264 36.23 -11.86 20.13
C GLY A 264 36.16 -12.02 18.61
N ARG A 265 36.31 -13.28 18.16
CA ARG A 265 36.26 -13.64 16.74
C ARG A 265 34.82 -13.65 16.27
N THR A 266 34.53 -12.86 15.22
CA THR A 266 33.20 -12.80 14.62
C THR A 266 33.03 -13.77 13.45
N GLY A 267 31.83 -14.24 13.22
CA GLY A 267 31.36 -15.02 12.08
C GLY A 267 30.13 -14.37 11.46
N GLU A 268 29.30 -15.19 10.84
CA GLU A 268 27.97 -14.78 10.36
C GLU A 268 27.00 -14.62 11.53
N ASP A 269 26.04 -13.68 11.38
CA ASP A 269 24.93 -13.54 12.31
C ASP A 269 23.87 -14.65 12.11
N ALA A 270 22.79 -14.62 12.87
CA ALA A 270 21.70 -15.60 12.79
C ALA A 270 20.99 -15.65 11.43
N PHE A 271 21.23 -14.67 10.55
CA PHE A 271 20.66 -14.53 9.21
C PHE A 271 21.69 -14.74 8.09
N GLY A 272 22.88 -15.28 8.42
CA GLY A 272 23.94 -15.57 7.47
C GLY A 272 24.64 -14.30 6.92
N GLN A 273 24.63 -13.19 7.68
CA GLN A 273 25.26 -11.95 7.27
C GLN A 273 26.52 -11.65 8.09
N HIS A 274 27.57 -11.17 7.43
CA HIS A 274 28.72 -10.60 8.13
C HIS A 274 28.39 -9.21 8.61
N VAL A 275 28.27 -9.03 9.95
CA VAL A 275 27.94 -7.75 10.56
C VAL A 275 29.23 -6.95 10.79
N THR A 276 29.21 -5.69 10.41
CA THR A 276 30.29 -4.72 10.68
C THR A 276 29.82 -3.70 11.70
N PHE A 277 30.71 -3.35 12.64
CA PHE A 277 30.42 -2.38 13.70
C PHE A 277 31.36 -1.17 13.56
N THR A 278 30.81 0.02 13.78
CA THR A 278 31.61 1.25 13.91
C THR A 278 31.93 1.46 15.38
N ASP A 279 33.21 1.62 15.71
CA ASP A 279 33.62 1.91 17.08
C ASP A 279 33.21 3.34 17.46
N ARG A 280 32.37 3.43 18.50
CA ARG A 280 31.90 4.69 19.12
C ARG A 280 32.17 4.71 20.64
N GLY A 281 33.00 3.80 21.12
CA GLY A 281 33.31 3.64 22.56
C GLY A 281 32.17 2.95 23.32
N ILE A 282 31.97 3.33 24.56
CA ILE A 282 30.90 2.80 25.42
C ILE A 282 29.63 3.59 25.16
N ARG A 283 28.57 2.88 24.75
CA ARG A 283 27.27 3.45 24.39
C ARG A 283 26.15 2.88 25.28
N LEU A 284 25.11 3.67 25.52
CA LEU A 284 23.90 3.21 26.18
C LEU A 284 23.05 2.44 25.14
N ARG A 285 22.96 1.13 25.32
CA ARG A 285 22.20 0.25 24.43
C ARG A 285 20.91 -0.19 25.07
N ALA A 286 19.82 -0.01 24.34
CA ALA A 286 18.53 -0.58 24.63
C ALA A 286 18.30 -1.83 23.80
N ILE A 287 17.65 -2.83 24.38
CA ILE A 287 16.97 -3.91 23.70
C ILE A 287 15.47 -3.63 23.79
N CYS A 288 14.80 -3.58 22.64
CA CYS A 288 13.36 -3.41 22.58
C CYS A 288 12.67 -4.71 22.18
N ASN A 289 11.42 -4.90 22.62
CA ASN A 289 10.58 -6.07 22.38
C ASN A 289 9.99 -6.14 20.96
N LEU A 290 10.82 -5.94 19.96
CA LEU A 290 10.52 -5.98 18.53
C LEU A 290 11.70 -6.62 17.83
N GLY A 291 11.48 -7.42 16.80
CA GLY A 291 12.59 -8.10 16.11
C GLY A 291 12.37 -8.28 14.62
N ARG A 292 13.27 -9.05 13.99
CA ARG A 292 13.21 -9.32 12.55
C ARG A 292 12.02 -10.20 12.15
N HIS A 293 11.36 -10.88 13.10
CA HIS A 293 10.08 -11.53 12.86
C HIS A 293 9.00 -10.53 12.47
N ASP A 294 9.10 -9.30 12.97
CA ASP A 294 8.07 -8.27 12.81
C ASP A 294 8.43 -7.27 11.71
N VAL A 295 9.71 -6.89 11.64
CA VAL A 295 10.18 -5.86 10.72
C VAL A 295 11.70 -5.94 10.50
N ASN A 296 12.15 -5.59 9.30
CA ASN A 296 13.58 -5.38 9.07
C ASN A 296 14.02 -4.08 9.76
N PRO A 297 15.06 -4.09 10.61
CA PRO A 297 15.51 -2.88 11.33
C PRO A 297 15.88 -1.72 10.43
N SER A 298 16.32 -1.97 9.19
CA SER A 298 16.60 -0.91 8.20
C SER A 298 15.35 -0.17 7.71
N ASP A 299 14.17 -0.71 7.98
CA ASP A 299 12.89 -0.11 7.62
C ASP A 299 12.29 0.77 8.73
N LEU A 300 13.05 1.01 9.80
CA LEU A 300 12.66 1.81 10.96
C LEU A 300 13.58 3.03 11.11
N ALA A 301 13.02 4.22 11.10
CA ALA A 301 13.71 5.46 11.45
C ALA A 301 13.24 5.93 12.83
N PRO A 302 14.13 6.08 13.84
CA PRO A 302 13.73 6.61 15.14
C PRO A 302 13.07 8.00 15.01
N VAL A 303 12.02 8.23 15.77
CA VAL A 303 11.37 9.56 15.85
C VAL A 303 12.30 10.55 16.55
N ASP A 304 12.99 10.12 17.60
CA ASP A 304 14.07 10.89 18.20
C ASP A 304 15.37 10.73 17.38
N PRO A 305 15.88 11.81 16.77
CA PRO A 305 17.08 11.75 15.93
C PRO A 305 18.37 11.44 16.70
N GLY A 306 18.36 11.53 18.03
CA GLY A 306 19.48 11.12 18.89
C GLY A 306 19.62 9.61 19.02
N ASN A 307 18.61 8.85 18.64
CA ASN A 307 18.60 7.39 18.70
C ASN A 307 19.11 6.77 17.40
N ILE A 308 19.77 5.62 17.48
CA ILE A 308 20.29 4.92 16.31
C ILE A 308 19.86 3.45 16.35
N VAL A 309 19.12 2.99 15.36
CA VAL A 309 18.85 1.56 15.16
C VAL A 309 20.14 0.89 14.72
N LEU A 310 20.65 -0.03 15.55
CA LEU A 310 21.91 -0.74 15.30
C LEU A 310 21.68 -2.05 14.53
N GLY A 311 20.53 -2.68 14.72
CA GLY A 311 20.18 -3.95 14.11
C GLY A 311 19.13 -4.70 14.94
N ALA A 312 18.87 -5.95 14.58
CA ALA A 312 17.97 -6.81 15.35
C ALA A 312 18.34 -8.29 15.20
N SER A 313 18.08 -9.06 16.25
CA SER A 313 17.89 -10.51 16.18
C SER A 313 16.43 -10.84 15.80
N SER A 314 16.03 -12.10 15.93
CA SER A 314 14.63 -12.51 15.65
C SER A 314 13.62 -11.69 16.43
N ASP A 315 13.89 -11.45 17.73
CA ASP A 315 12.92 -10.90 18.69
C ASP A 315 13.41 -9.64 19.44
N HIS A 316 14.64 -9.18 19.16
CA HIS A 316 15.26 -8.08 19.88
C HIS A 316 15.78 -7.01 18.91
N LEU A 317 15.17 -5.83 18.94
CA LEU A 317 15.67 -4.64 18.26
C LEU A 317 16.70 -3.95 19.16
N ILE A 318 17.86 -3.67 18.62
CA ILE A 318 18.97 -3.05 19.35
C ILE A 318 19.09 -1.59 18.91
N VAL A 319 18.97 -0.68 19.89
CA VAL A 319 19.00 0.77 19.67
C VAL A 319 20.07 1.40 20.55
N ASP A 320 20.87 2.27 19.97
CA ASP A 320 21.77 3.16 20.72
C ASP A 320 20.98 4.38 21.18
N MET A 321 20.87 4.55 22.49
CA MET A 321 20.11 5.60 23.15
C MET A 321 21.01 6.65 23.83
N THR A 322 22.33 6.65 23.53
CA THR A 322 23.29 7.50 24.25
C THR A 322 23.01 8.98 24.09
N ASP A 323 22.56 9.37 22.90
CA ASP A 323 22.27 10.76 22.54
C ASP A 323 20.77 11.05 22.48
N SER A 324 19.95 10.22 23.16
CA SER A 324 18.50 10.41 23.27
C SER A 324 18.17 11.78 23.87
N SER A 325 17.17 12.45 23.31
CA SER A 325 16.73 13.77 23.80
C SER A 325 16.02 13.70 25.15
N GLU A 326 15.51 12.52 25.53
CA GLU A 326 14.84 12.28 26.80
C GLU A 326 15.57 11.25 27.65
N SER A 327 15.35 11.29 28.95
CA SER A 327 15.82 10.25 29.87
C SER A 327 15.07 8.95 29.61
N VAL A 328 15.81 7.84 29.47
CA VAL A 328 15.25 6.52 29.18
C VAL A 328 15.54 5.53 30.28
N GLU A 329 14.58 4.65 30.53
CA GLU A 329 14.64 3.55 31.51
C GLU A 329 13.98 2.28 30.93
N ILE A 330 14.09 1.15 31.62
CA ILE A 330 13.33 -0.05 31.26
C ILE A 330 11.84 0.26 31.38
N GLY A 331 11.06 -0.10 30.35
CA GLY A 331 9.66 0.25 30.23
C GLY A 331 9.38 1.51 29.41
N THR A 332 10.42 2.29 29.06
CA THR A 332 10.27 3.44 28.13
C THR A 332 9.88 2.96 26.73
N GLU A 333 8.89 3.62 26.13
CA GLU A 333 8.46 3.37 24.76
C GLU A 333 9.35 4.13 23.77
N VAL A 334 9.90 3.41 22.81
CA VAL A 334 10.67 3.98 21.68
C VAL A 334 9.80 3.96 20.43
N ARG A 335 9.81 5.07 19.68
CA ARG A 335 8.95 5.29 18.52
C ARG A 335 9.75 5.35 17.24
N PHE A 336 9.20 4.79 16.17
CA PHE A 336 9.86 4.72 14.86
C PHE A 336 8.87 5.04 13.75
N TRP A 337 9.32 5.77 12.74
CA TRP A 337 8.62 5.90 11.46
C TRP A 337 9.03 4.75 10.55
N PRO A 338 8.08 3.93 10.10
CA PRO A 338 8.39 2.84 9.17
C PRO A 338 8.50 3.35 7.73
N THR A 339 9.31 2.66 6.93
CA THR A 339 9.19 2.70 5.47
C THR A 339 7.91 1.99 5.02
N TYR A 340 7.59 2.00 3.72
CA TYR A 340 6.45 1.22 3.21
C TYR A 340 6.61 -0.29 3.48
N ALA A 341 7.83 -0.83 3.33
CA ALA A 341 8.14 -2.23 3.64
C ALA A 341 8.00 -2.52 5.14
N GLY A 342 8.50 -1.62 5.99
CA GLY A 342 8.35 -1.72 7.44
C GLY A 342 6.90 -1.65 7.89
N LEU A 343 6.10 -0.76 7.29
CA LEU A 343 4.67 -0.68 7.56
C LEU A 343 3.95 -1.97 7.16
N LEU A 344 4.24 -2.50 5.96
CA LEU A 344 3.64 -3.75 5.49
C LEU A 344 4.00 -4.93 6.42
N ALA A 345 5.26 -5.04 6.83
CA ALA A 345 5.73 -6.08 7.73
C ALA A 345 5.04 -6.01 9.10
N THR A 346 5.09 -4.84 9.76
CA THR A 346 4.48 -4.62 11.08
C THR A 346 2.96 -4.75 11.07
N ALA A 347 2.30 -4.29 9.99
CA ALA A 347 0.86 -4.48 9.83
C ALA A 347 0.48 -5.96 9.65
N THR A 348 1.35 -6.77 9.03
CA THR A 348 1.11 -8.20 8.79
C THR A 348 1.45 -9.06 10.00
N SER A 349 2.44 -8.67 10.83
CA SER A 349 2.81 -9.43 12.03
C SER A 349 1.64 -9.53 13.01
N SER A 350 1.31 -10.75 13.43
CA SER A 350 0.29 -11.00 14.45
C SER A 350 0.75 -10.61 15.86
N ALA A 351 2.06 -10.47 16.08
CA ALA A 351 2.65 -10.05 17.35
C ALA A 351 2.62 -8.53 17.57
N VAL A 352 2.51 -7.74 16.50
CA VAL A 352 2.40 -6.28 16.57
C VAL A 352 0.93 -5.88 16.66
N TRP A 353 0.52 -5.24 17.75
CA TRP A 353 -0.84 -4.72 17.92
C TRP A 353 -1.10 -3.54 16.99
N LYS A 354 -2.30 -3.46 16.40
CA LYS A 354 -2.73 -2.32 15.57
C LYS A 354 -3.73 -1.50 16.38
N ALA A 355 -3.45 -0.22 16.57
CA ALA A 355 -4.25 0.66 17.42
C ALA A 355 -4.44 2.03 16.78
N ALA A 356 -5.60 2.64 17.05
CA ALA A 356 -5.76 4.06 16.83
C ALA A 356 -4.78 4.84 17.73
N ALA A 357 -4.01 5.73 17.15
CA ALA A 357 -3.15 6.61 17.92
C ALA A 357 -4.00 7.58 18.74
N THR A 358 -3.61 7.80 20.00
CA THR A 358 -4.15 8.88 20.80
C THR A 358 -3.35 10.14 20.47
N PRO A 359 -3.97 11.28 20.13
CA PRO A 359 -3.23 12.51 19.93
C PRO A 359 -2.38 12.79 21.17
N HIS A 360 -1.06 12.81 21.01
CA HIS A 360 -0.20 13.32 22.08
C HIS A 360 -0.52 14.81 22.23
N ARG A 361 -0.91 15.22 23.43
CA ARG A 361 -0.88 16.64 23.78
C ARG A 361 0.61 17.04 23.74
N LEU A 362 0.95 17.82 22.70
CA LEU A 362 2.21 18.56 22.64
C LEU A 362 2.29 19.54 23.81
#